data_d0fca00f5b1c17b11f5d65f498086cf2
#
_entry.id   d0fca00f5b1c17b11f5d65f498086cf2
#
_cell.length_a   1.000
_cell.length_b   1.000
_cell.length_c   1.000
_cell.angle_alpha   90.00
_cell.angle_beta   90.00
_cell.angle_gamma   90.00
#
_symmetry.space_group_name_H-M   'P 1'
#
loop_
_entity.id
_entity.type
_entity.pdbx_description
1 polymer ?
#
loop_
_entity_poly.entity_id
_entity_poly.type
_entity_poly.pdbx_seq_one_letter_code
_entity_poly.pdbx_strand_id
1 'polypeptide(L)'
;HIELKDIAGEIGSEVENIDFDPSRLDSINQQLDLLNTLEQKYHVSTEKELIEIRDNIAEQLKNIDNSDEELESLTKKVDEELKLCTEKAAKLTALRLKAGKVVEKEMSQRLIPLGIPNVRFKVDITSKPLSLDGADKVQFLFSANTSTAMEPVAQVASGGEIARVMLSLKAMISGAVKLPTIIFDEIDTGVSGKIAQKMALIMQEMGDNNRQVISITHLPQIAALGSSHYKVEKEETTEGTRSHMRELTQEQRVNEIAQMLSGADVSDAALQNARELLDLSKKK
;
A
#
# COMPACT_ATOMS: atom_id res chain seq x y z
N HIS A 1 -52.85 -7.62 -101.55
CA HIS A 1 -53.28 -6.29 -101.01
C HIS A 1 -53.84 -6.38 -99.60
N ILE A 2 -54.44 -7.52 -99.24
CA ILE A 2 -55.03 -7.73 -97.91
C ILE A 2 -53.91 -7.98 -96.89
N GLU A 3 -52.92 -8.85 -97.13
CA GLU A 3 -51.80 -9.21 -96.26
C GLU A 3 -50.91 -8.00 -95.87
N LEU A 4 -50.72 -7.07 -96.87
CA LEU A 4 -49.94 -5.85 -96.59
C LEU A 4 -50.66 -4.88 -95.65
N LYS A 5 -51.99 -4.93 -95.63
CA LYS A 5 -52.80 -4.09 -94.74
C LYS A 5 -52.87 -4.64 -93.34
N ASP A 6 -52.88 -5.97 -93.25
CA ASP A 6 -52.83 -6.67 -91.93
C ASP A 6 -51.47 -6.51 -91.26
N ILE A 7 -50.37 -6.65 -91.98
CA ILE A 7 -49.00 -6.40 -91.49
C ILE A 7 -48.84 -4.90 -91.11
N ALA A 8 -49.38 -3.98 -91.87
CA ALA A 8 -49.34 -2.57 -91.51
C ALA A 8 -50.15 -2.23 -90.26
N GLY A 9 -51.25 -2.97 -90.01
CA GLY A 9 -52.10 -2.88 -88.84
C GLY A 9 -51.38 -3.43 -87.57
N GLU A 10 -50.74 -4.58 -87.74
CA GLU A 10 -49.90 -5.18 -86.61
C GLU A 10 -48.76 -4.25 -86.28
N ILE A 11 -48.00 -3.74 -87.23
CA ILE A 11 -46.90 -2.80 -86.95
C ILE A 11 -47.45 -1.51 -86.31
N GLY A 12 -48.62 -1.03 -86.75
CA GLY A 12 -49.26 0.13 -86.17
C GLY A 12 -49.62 -0.09 -84.69
N SER A 13 -50.22 -1.22 -84.40
CA SER A 13 -50.56 -1.56 -83.01
C SER A 13 -49.33 -1.84 -82.12
N GLU A 14 -48.25 -2.38 -82.64
CA GLU A 14 -47.01 -2.54 -81.91
C GLU A 14 -46.32 -1.21 -81.62
N VAL A 15 -46.34 -0.25 -82.60
CA VAL A 15 -45.80 1.10 -82.38
C VAL A 15 -46.60 1.90 -81.36
N GLU A 16 -47.92 1.71 -81.28
CA GLU A 16 -48.79 2.34 -80.28
C GLU A 16 -48.59 1.73 -78.87
N ASN A 17 -48.14 0.47 -78.81
CA ASN A 17 -47.82 -0.20 -77.57
C ASN A 17 -46.41 0.09 -77.05
N ILE A 18 -45.56 0.77 -77.84
CA ILE A 18 -44.24 1.21 -77.35
C ILE A 18 -44.45 2.47 -76.53
N ASP A 19 -44.47 2.30 -75.21
CA ASP A 19 -44.53 3.39 -74.24
C ASP A 19 -43.14 4.10 -74.22
N PHE A 20 -42.92 5.03 -75.16
CA PHE A 20 -41.70 5.80 -75.27
C PHE A 20 -41.78 7.03 -74.36
N ASP A 21 -41.26 6.95 -73.17
CA ASP A 21 -41.12 8.02 -72.21
C ASP A 21 -39.67 8.54 -72.20
N PRO A 22 -39.34 9.65 -72.88
CA PRO A 22 -38.01 10.24 -72.92
C PRO A 22 -37.52 10.63 -71.54
N SER A 23 -38.40 11.09 -70.65
CA SER A 23 -38.05 11.54 -69.34
C SER A 23 -37.59 10.33 -68.45
N ARG A 24 -38.23 9.17 -68.65
CA ARG A 24 -37.84 7.95 -67.98
C ARG A 24 -36.51 7.43 -68.50
N LEU A 25 -36.24 7.53 -69.80
CA LEU A 25 -34.93 7.15 -70.38
C LEU A 25 -33.82 8.02 -69.83
N ASP A 26 -34.02 9.35 -69.77
CA ASP A 26 -33.03 10.30 -69.20
C ASP A 26 -32.77 9.97 -67.68
N SER A 27 -33.84 9.69 -66.95
CA SER A 27 -33.69 9.29 -65.53
C SER A 27 -32.87 8.00 -65.35
N ILE A 28 -33.11 6.99 -66.17
CA ILE A 28 -32.36 5.73 -66.15
C ILE A 28 -30.89 5.98 -66.53
N ASN A 29 -30.63 6.78 -67.56
CA ASN A 29 -29.27 7.11 -67.96
C ASN A 29 -28.53 7.86 -66.85
N GLN A 30 -29.15 8.81 -66.16
CA GLN A 30 -28.55 9.50 -64.99
C GLN A 30 -28.23 8.52 -63.84
N GLN A 31 -29.13 7.56 -63.58
CA GLN A 31 -28.86 6.55 -62.55
C GLN A 31 -27.70 5.63 -62.94
N LEU A 32 -27.60 5.21 -64.20
CA LEU A 32 -26.50 4.41 -64.72
C LEU A 32 -25.18 5.17 -64.64
N ASP A 33 -25.16 6.45 -65.05
CA ASP A 33 -23.98 7.30 -64.98
C ASP A 33 -23.52 7.48 -63.54
N LEU A 34 -24.45 7.62 -62.58
CA LEU A 34 -24.13 7.70 -61.16
C LEU A 34 -23.53 6.39 -60.67
N LEU A 35 -24.13 5.23 -61.00
CA LEU A 35 -23.63 3.92 -60.69
C LEU A 35 -22.20 3.69 -61.19
N ASN A 36 -21.99 3.95 -62.51
CA ASN A 36 -20.67 3.85 -63.13
C ASN A 36 -19.64 4.76 -62.45
N THR A 37 -20.04 5.97 -62.08
CA THR A 37 -19.16 6.94 -61.38
C THR A 37 -18.79 6.41 -60.01
N LEU A 38 -19.74 5.81 -59.26
CA LEU A 38 -19.47 5.21 -57.94
C LEU A 38 -18.60 3.99 -58.09
N GLU A 39 -18.83 3.10 -59.04
CA GLU A 39 -17.99 1.92 -59.30
C GLU A 39 -16.53 2.33 -59.60
N GLN A 40 -16.34 3.35 -60.43
CA GLN A 40 -14.99 3.88 -60.71
C GLN A 40 -14.35 4.50 -59.46
N LYS A 41 -15.12 5.29 -58.70
CA LYS A 41 -14.60 5.95 -57.49
C LYS A 41 -14.14 4.97 -56.43
N TYR A 42 -14.89 3.90 -56.26
CA TYR A 42 -14.60 2.89 -55.25
C TYR A 42 -13.83 1.68 -55.79
N HIS A 43 -13.45 1.69 -57.06
CA HIS A 43 -12.69 0.62 -57.74
C HIS A 43 -13.37 -0.76 -57.66
N VAL A 44 -14.67 -0.78 -57.85
CA VAL A 44 -15.49 -2.01 -57.88
C VAL A 44 -16.17 -2.15 -59.21
N SER A 45 -16.66 -3.36 -59.51
CA SER A 45 -17.25 -3.70 -60.82
C SER A 45 -18.70 -4.14 -60.75
N THR A 46 -19.28 -4.15 -59.55
CA THR A 46 -20.67 -4.61 -59.35
C THR A 46 -21.41 -3.76 -58.32
N GLU A 47 -22.71 -3.59 -58.53
CA GLU A 47 -23.62 -2.93 -57.60
C GLU A 47 -23.60 -3.57 -56.22
N LYS A 48 -23.43 -4.91 -56.16
CA LYS A 48 -23.34 -5.66 -54.88
C LYS A 48 -22.15 -5.21 -54.06
N GLU A 49 -21.00 -5.02 -54.69
CA GLU A 49 -19.78 -4.54 -53.98
C GLU A 49 -19.97 -3.08 -53.51
N LEU A 50 -20.69 -2.22 -54.24
CA LEU A 50 -21.05 -0.88 -53.80
C LEU A 50 -21.94 -0.91 -52.55
N ILE A 51 -22.90 -1.83 -52.51
CA ILE A 51 -23.74 -2.05 -51.32
C ILE A 51 -22.92 -2.47 -50.12
N GLU A 52 -21.99 -3.42 -50.28
CA GLU A 52 -21.10 -3.88 -49.21
C GLU A 52 -20.21 -2.72 -48.69
N ILE A 53 -19.69 -1.87 -49.59
CA ILE A 53 -18.93 -0.69 -49.16
C ILE A 53 -19.81 0.29 -48.40
N ARG A 54 -21.02 0.56 -48.85
CA ARG A 54 -21.99 1.43 -48.18
C ARG A 54 -22.27 0.95 -46.78
N ASP A 55 -22.55 -0.36 -46.62
CA ASP A 55 -22.88 -0.98 -45.35
C ASP A 55 -21.70 -0.95 -44.39
N ASN A 56 -20.49 -1.18 -44.89
CA ASN A 56 -19.26 -1.07 -44.10
C ASN A 56 -19.01 0.35 -43.60
N ILE A 57 -19.17 1.36 -44.51
CA ILE A 57 -19.02 2.76 -44.12
C ILE A 57 -20.11 3.17 -43.12
N ALA A 58 -21.33 2.69 -43.27
CA ALA A 58 -22.42 2.97 -42.33
C ALA A 58 -22.13 2.37 -40.95
N GLU A 59 -21.57 1.16 -40.88
CA GLU A 59 -21.14 0.53 -39.65
C GLU A 59 -19.98 1.26 -38.98
N GLN A 60 -18.99 1.70 -39.77
CA GLN A 60 -17.88 2.51 -39.26
C GLN A 60 -18.36 3.83 -38.67
N LEU A 61 -19.26 4.56 -39.36
CA LEU A 61 -19.86 5.80 -38.85
C LEU A 61 -20.62 5.55 -37.53
N LYS A 62 -21.43 4.51 -37.47
CA LYS A 62 -22.14 4.15 -36.23
C LYS A 62 -21.18 3.85 -35.07
N ASN A 63 -20.06 3.18 -35.34
CA ASN A 63 -19.05 2.90 -34.34
C ASN A 63 -18.33 4.19 -33.88
N ILE A 64 -18.09 5.16 -34.74
CA ILE A 64 -17.52 6.48 -34.41
C ILE A 64 -18.49 7.25 -33.51
N ASP A 65 -19.76 7.36 -33.89
CA ASP A 65 -20.77 8.05 -33.09
C ASP A 65 -20.95 7.43 -31.71
N ASN A 66 -21.00 6.08 -31.63
CA ASN A 66 -21.07 5.36 -30.37
C ASN A 66 -19.81 5.57 -29.51
N SER A 67 -18.61 5.66 -30.15
CA SER A 67 -17.36 5.89 -29.43
C SER A 67 -17.31 7.29 -28.79
N ASP A 68 -17.86 8.30 -29.42
CA ASP A 68 -17.92 9.66 -28.85
C ASP A 68 -18.86 9.72 -27.64
N GLU A 69 -20.03 9.07 -27.70
CA GLU A 69 -20.95 8.96 -26.57
C GLU A 69 -20.35 8.15 -25.40
N GLU A 70 -19.66 7.04 -25.71
CA GLU A 70 -18.96 6.22 -24.73
C GLU A 70 -17.83 7.01 -24.06
N LEU A 71 -17.05 7.76 -24.83
CA LEU A 71 -15.96 8.61 -24.35
C LEU A 71 -16.48 9.71 -23.41
N GLU A 72 -17.58 10.36 -23.77
CA GLU A 72 -18.23 11.36 -22.90
C GLU A 72 -18.75 10.71 -21.59
N SER A 73 -19.38 9.54 -21.69
CA SER A 73 -19.85 8.77 -20.52
C SER A 73 -18.69 8.36 -19.60
N LEU A 74 -17.59 7.84 -20.17
CA LEU A 74 -16.40 7.46 -19.41
C LEU A 74 -15.72 8.65 -18.76
N THR A 75 -15.64 9.78 -19.48
CA THR A 75 -15.08 11.02 -18.93
C THR A 75 -15.88 11.49 -17.71
N LYS A 76 -17.21 11.51 -17.79
CA LYS A 76 -18.07 11.85 -16.65
C LYS A 76 -17.85 10.91 -15.45
N LYS A 77 -17.76 9.60 -15.70
CA LYS A 77 -17.48 8.61 -14.63
C LYS A 77 -16.12 8.85 -13.98
N VAL A 78 -15.08 9.13 -14.77
CA VAL A 78 -13.74 9.45 -14.24
C VAL A 78 -13.78 10.71 -13.38
N ASP A 79 -14.48 11.76 -13.80
CA ASP A 79 -14.60 12.99 -13.03
C ASP A 79 -15.38 12.79 -11.73
N GLU A 80 -16.46 12.01 -11.74
CA GLU A 80 -17.23 11.66 -10.54
C GLU A 80 -16.39 10.85 -9.54
N GLU A 81 -15.70 9.83 -10.01
CA GLU A 81 -14.83 8.99 -9.17
C GLU A 81 -13.63 9.78 -8.63
N LEU A 82 -13.02 10.65 -9.45
CA LEU A 82 -11.94 11.52 -9.00
C LEU A 82 -12.38 12.47 -7.89
N LYS A 83 -13.58 13.06 -8.03
CA LYS A 83 -14.17 13.90 -6.99
C LYS A 83 -14.38 13.12 -5.70
N LEU A 84 -14.97 11.92 -5.78
CA LEU A 84 -15.20 11.04 -4.63
C LEU A 84 -13.88 10.64 -3.94
N CYS A 85 -12.87 10.26 -4.73
CA CYS A 85 -11.54 9.94 -4.21
C CYS A 85 -10.89 11.13 -3.51
N THR A 86 -11.01 12.34 -4.09
CA THR A 86 -10.47 13.57 -3.51
C THR A 86 -11.14 13.90 -2.19
N GLU A 87 -12.47 13.77 -2.08
CA GLU A 87 -13.21 13.97 -0.84
C GLU A 87 -12.81 12.96 0.24
N LYS A 88 -12.65 11.69 -0.12
CA LYS A 88 -12.17 10.65 0.81
C LYS A 88 -10.74 10.92 1.27
N ALA A 89 -9.86 11.33 0.36
CA ALA A 89 -8.48 11.70 0.69
C ALA A 89 -8.42 12.88 1.65
N ALA A 90 -9.23 13.93 1.44
CA ALA A 90 -9.30 15.06 2.36
C ALA A 90 -9.77 14.67 3.77
N LYS A 91 -10.76 13.78 3.87
CA LYS A 91 -11.19 13.22 5.16
C LYS A 91 -10.07 12.42 5.84
N LEU A 92 -9.33 11.62 5.07
CA LEU A 92 -8.19 10.86 5.57
C LEU A 92 -7.08 11.79 6.08
N THR A 93 -6.77 12.86 5.36
CA THR A 93 -5.81 13.90 5.78
C THR A 93 -6.21 14.52 7.12
N ALA A 94 -7.48 14.89 7.28
CA ALA A 94 -7.98 15.46 8.54
C ALA A 94 -7.84 14.48 9.72
N LEU A 95 -8.12 13.19 9.50
CA LEU A 95 -7.95 12.15 10.51
C LEU A 95 -6.47 11.93 10.84
N ARG A 96 -5.59 11.92 9.85
CA ARG A 96 -4.14 11.80 10.03
C ARG A 96 -3.56 12.97 10.84
N LEU A 97 -3.98 14.19 10.53
CA LEU A 97 -3.57 15.39 11.31
C LEU A 97 -3.99 15.30 12.76
N LYS A 98 -5.23 14.85 13.03
CA LYS A 98 -5.72 14.65 14.40
C LYS A 98 -4.95 13.52 15.11
N ALA A 99 -4.77 12.38 14.46
CA ALA A 99 -4.03 11.25 15.02
C ALA A 99 -2.54 11.61 15.24
N GLY A 100 -1.94 12.36 14.31
CA GLY A 100 -0.55 12.82 14.41
C GLY A 100 -0.28 13.58 15.71
N LYS A 101 -1.17 14.48 16.13
CA LYS A 101 -1.04 15.21 17.40
C LYS A 101 -1.09 14.29 18.63
N VAL A 102 -1.91 13.25 18.58
CA VAL A 102 -1.98 12.26 19.67
C VAL A 102 -0.66 11.47 19.72
N VAL A 103 -0.18 11.01 18.57
CA VAL A 103 1.10 10.28 18.44
C VAL A 103 2.27 11.13 18.96
N GLU A 104 2.37 12.40 18.56
CA GLU A 104 3.41 13.33 19.03
C GLU A 104 3.45 13.44 20.55
N LYS A 105 2.27 13.61 21.16
CA LYS A 105 2.12 13.71 22.62
C LYS A 105 2.52 12.42 23.33
N GLU A 106 1.99 11.29 22.87
CA GLU A 106 2.28 9.99 23.50
C GLU A 106 3.74 9.60 23.34
N MET A 107 4.33 9.82 22.18
CA MET A 107 5.76 9.55 21.96
C MET A 107 6.64 10.38 22.89
N SER A 108 6.35 11.66 23.05
CA SER A 108 7.10 12.51 23.98
C SER A 108 6.97 11.99 25.42
N GLN A 109 5.77 11.63 25.87
CA GLN A 109 5.53 11.11 27.21
C GLN A 109 6.27 9.78 27.48
N ARG A 110 6.42 8.92 26.48
CA ARG A 110 7.12 7.64 26.60
C ARG A 110 8.65 7.80 26.50
N LEU A 111 9.14 8.71 25.71
CA LEU A 111 10.58 8.89 25.47
C LEU A 111 11.30 9.68 26.60
N ILE A 112 10.64 10.62 27.24
CA ILE A 112 11.20 11.35 28.39
C ILE A 112 11.68 10.40 29.49
N PRO A 113 10.87 9.44 30.00
CA PRO A 113 11.33 8.47 31.00
C PRO A 113 12.45 7.57 30.52
N LEU A 114 12.56 7.33 29.23
CA LEU A 114 13.62 6.52 28.62
C LEU A 114 14.93 7.28 28.42
N GLY A 115 15.13 8.42 29.06
CA GLY A 115 16.39 9.17 29.08
C GLY A 115 16.55 10.13 27.89
N ILE A 116 15.45 10.58 27.30
CA ILE A 116 15.46 11.62 26.26
C ILE A 116 14.58 12.81 26.74
N PRO A 117 15.06 13.59 27.71
CA PRO A 117 14.26 14.62 28.37
C PRO A 117 13.85 15.77 27.44
N ASN A 118 14.66 16.07 26.45
CA ASN A 118 14.45 17.16 25.50
C ASN A 118 13.97 16.66 24.12
N VAL A 119 13.30 15.51 24.10
CA VAL A 119 12.79 14.92 22.87
C VAL A 119 11.83 15.84 22.14
N ARG A 120 12.02 15.92 20.83
CA ARG A 120 11.04 16.48 19.90
C ARG A 120 10.65 15.39 18.91
N PHE A 121 9.38 15.09 18.86
CA PHE A 121 8.80 14.13 17.93
C PHE A 121 7.69 14.81 17.18
N LYS A 122 7.70 14.73 15.84
CA LYS A 122 6.72 15.37 14.96
C LYS A 122 6.24 14.37 13.92
N VAL A 123 4.95 14.37 13.67
CA VAL A 123 4.34 13.68 12.54
C VAL A 123 4.20 14.69 11.40
N ASP A 124 5.11 14.66 10.45
CA ASP A 124 5.10 15.56 9.30
C ASP A 124 4.21 14.99 8.20
N ILE A 125 3.20 15.77 7.82
CA ILE A 125 2.20 15.38 6.82
C ILE A 125 2.24 16.42 5.71
N THR A 126 2.74 16.01 4.55
CA THR A 126 2.87 16.86 3.36
C THR A 126 1.99 16.33 2.22
N SER A 127 1.47 17.23 1.42
CA SER A 127 0.63 16.85 0.28
C SER A 127 1.45 16.14 -0.82
N LYS A 128 0.85 15.13 -1.42
CA LYS A 128 1.35 14.42 -2.62
C LYS A 128 0.20 14.20 -3.61
N PRO A 129 0.49 13.85 -4.87
CA PRO A 129 -0.53 13.42 -5.82
C PRO A 129 -1.38 12.27 -5.26
N LEU A 130 -2.65 12.24 -5.63
CA LEU A 130 -3.60 11.20 -5.20
C LEU A 130 -3.08 9.81 -5.59
N SER A 131 -3.14 8.88 -4.64
CA SER A 131 -2.65 7.50 -4.77
C SER A 131 -3.49 6.54 -3.92
N LEU A 132 -3.19 5.24 -3.98
CA LEU A 132 -3.94 4.20 -3.25
C LEU A 132 -4.02 4.43 -1.73
N ASP A 133 -3.04 5.10 -1.14
CA ASP A 133 -2.97 5.42 0.29
C ASP A 133 -3.40 6.87 0.63
N GLY A 134 -4.00 7.56 -0.33
CA GLY A 134 -4.49 8.94 -0.20
C GLY A 134 -3.58 9.99 -0.82
N ALA A 135 -3.71 11.24 -0.37
CA ALA A 135 -3.00 12.40 -0.92
C ALA A 135 -1.92 12.95 0.03
N ASP A 136 -1.45 12.16 1.01
CA ASP A 136 -0.48 12.58 2.01
C ASP A 136 0.77 11.71 2.01
N LYS A 137 1.92 12.35 2.12
CA LYS A 137 3.17 11.74 2.56
C LYS A 137 3.29 11.96 4.07
N VAL A 138 3.32 10.86 4.84
CA VAL A 138 3.48 10.90 6.30
C VAL A 138 4.90 10.50 6.64
N GLN A 139 5.57 11.31 7.47
CA GLN A 139 6.93 11.09 7.91
C GLN A 139 7.07 11.38 9.39
N PHE A 140 7.77 10.52 10.12
CA PHE A 140 8.10 10.76 11.53
C PHE A 140 9.45 11.46 11.62
N LEU A 141 9.44 12.64 12.22
CA LEU A 141 10.64 13.41 12.49
C LEU A 141 10.97 13.35 13.98
N PHE A 142 12.25 13.23 14.28
CA PHE A 142 12.76 13.09 15.63
C PHE A 142 13.99 13.95 15.85
N SER A 143 14.15 14.45 17.09
CA SER A 143 15.38 15.02 17.61
C SER A 143 15.45 14.76 19.11
N ALA A 144 16.60 14.29 19.58
CA ALA A 144 16.86 14.06 21.00
C ALA A 144 17.11 15.35 21.78
N ASN A 145 17.45 16.44 21.09
CA ASN A 145 17.85 17.72 21.67
C ASN A 145 17.08 18.88 21.05
N THR A 146 16.94 19.97 21.79
CA THR A 146 16.31 21.20 21.29
C THR A 146 17.16 21.96 20.25
N SER A 147 18.47 21.77 20.29
CA SER A 147 19.44 22.50 19.44
C SER A 147 19.72 21.84 18.09
N THR A 148 19.40 20.57 17.92
CA THR A 148 19.61 19.84 16.65
C THR A 148 18.38 19.91 15.75
N ALA A 149 18.57 19.92 14.44
CA ALA A 149 17.47 19.82 13.49
C ALA A 149 16.66 18.52 13.71
N MET A 150 15.39 18.56 13.40
CA MET A 150 14.58 17.34 13.39
C MET A 150 14.84 16.59 12.08
N GLU A 151 15.18 15.32 12.20
CA GLU A 151 15.48 14.44 11.06
C GLU A 151 14.48 13.29 11.00
N PRO A 152 14.25 12.71 9.81
CA PRO A 152 13.47 11.47 9.70
C PRO A 152 14.03 10.39 10.62
N VAL A 153 13.15 9.71 11.37
CA VAL A 153 13.56 8.64 12.31
C VAL A 153 14.49 7.62 11.67
N ALA A 154 14.29 7.32 10.39
CA ALA A 154 15.14 6.38 9.64
C ALA A 154 16.58 6.88 9.40
N GLN A 155 16.87 8.17 9.60
CA GLN A 155 18.18 8.78 9.36
C GLN A 155 18.92 9.12 10.66
N VAL A 156 18.31 8.87 11.81
CA VAL A 156 18.93 9.14 13.12
C VAL A 156 20.13 8.22 13.32
N ALA A 157 21.29 8.81 13.60
CA ALA A 157 22.56 8.09 13.66
C ALA A 157 22.78 7.30 14.97
N SER A 158 22.05 7.61 16.05
CA SER A 158 22.25 6.97 17.38
C SER A 158 21.42 5.69 17.51
N GLY A 159 22.09 4.54 17.51
CA GLY A 159 21.44 3.22 17.68
C GLY A 159 20.60 3.12 18.95
N GLY A 160 21.10 3.63 20.09
CA GLY A 160 20.36 3.59 21.36
C GLY A 160 19.12 4.51 21.38
N GLU A 161 19.15 5.65 20.70
CA GLU A 161 18.00 6.54 20.57
C GLU A 161 16.93 5.93 19.66
N ILE A 162 17.34 5.39 18.52
CA ILE A 162 16.43 4.67 17.61
C ILE A 162 15.75 3.49 18.32
N ALA A 163 16.51 2.70 19.08
CA ALA A 163 15.98 1.58 19.82
C ALA A 163 14.86 2.00 20.78
N ARG A 164 15.03 3.09 21.52
CA ARG A 164 14.02 3.66 22.42
C ARG A 164 12.79 4.22 21.67
N VAL A 165 13.00 4.89 20.54
CA VAL A 165 11.93 5.36 19.68
C VAL A 165 11.12 4.18 19.12
N MET A 166 11.79 3.13 18.64
CA MET A 166 11.14 1.94 18.10
C MET A 166 10.38 1.16 19.18
N LEU A 167 10.94 1.02 20.38
CA LEU A 167 10.22 0.41 21.51
C LEU A 167 8.93 1.20 21.83
N SER A 168 9.04 2.53 21.95
CA SER A 168 7.91 3.39 22.25
C SER A 168 6.82 3.35 21.16
N LEU A 169 7.21 3.36 19.89
CA LEU A 169 6.29 3.19 18.75
C LEU A 169 5.61 1.83 18.78
N LYS A 170 6.36 0.75 18.96
CA LYS A 170 5.80 -0.62 19.04
C LYS A 170 4.86 -0.76 20.23
N ALA A 171 5.18 -0.19 21.38
CA ALA A 171 4.31 -0.19 22.56
C ALA A 171 3.00 0.57 22.29
N MET A 172 3.05 1.71 21.63
CA MET A 172 1.87 2.50 21.27
C MET A 172 0.99 1.77 20.24
N ILE A 173 1.59 1.24 19.18
CA ILE A 173 0.86 0.52 18.11
C ILE A 173 0.30 -0.80 18.63
N SER A 174 0.97 -1.44 19.57
CA SER A 174 0.54 -2.73 20.15
C SER A 174 -0.86 -2.64 20.78
N GLY A 175 -1.28 -1.48 21.26
CA GLY A 175 -2.66 -1.24 21.71
C GLY A 175 -3.70 -1.26 20.59
N ALA A 176 -3.33 -0.86 19.38
CA ALA A 176 -4.23 -0.70 18.24
C ALA A 176 -4.21 -1.89 17.26
N VAL A 177 -3.08 -2.61 17.15
CA VAL A 177 -2.88 -3.73 16.24
C VAL A 177 -2.68 -5.02 17.03
N LYS A 178 -3.46 -6.05 16.72
CA LYS A 178 -3.34 -7.37 17.35
C LYS A 178 -2.12 -8.13 16.76
N LEU A 179 -0.92 -7.77 17.20
CA LEU A 179 0.28 -8.54 16.90
C LEU A 179 0.41 -9.64 17.97
N PRO A 180 0.39 -10.94 17.61
CA PRO A 180 0.45 -12.03 18.58
C PRO A 180 1.84 -12.13 19.22
N THR A 181 2.91 -11.87 18.47
CA THR A 181 4.30 -11.95 18.92
C THR A 181 5.08 -10.72 18.49
N ILE A 182 5.90 -10.17 19.37
CA ILE A 182 6.85 -9.09 19.10
C ILE A 182 8.23 -9.54 19.54
N ILE A 183 9.21 -9.44 18.66
CA ILE A 183 10.60 -9.78 18.92
C ILE A 183 11.42 -8.49 18.97
N PHE A 184 12.18 -8.32 20.04
CA PHE A 184 13.15 -7.26 20.22
C PHE A 184 14.56 -7.89 20.21
N ASP A 185 15.33 -7.55 19.21
CA ASP A 185 16.70 -8.02 19.03
C ASP A 185 17.67 -6.89 19.35
N GLU A 186 18.45 -7.06 20.43
CA GLU A 186 19.50 -6.16 20.91
C GLU A 186 19.10 -4.66 20.96
N ILE A 187 17.84 -4.36 21.32
CA ILE A 187 17.35 -2.96 21.39
C ILE A 187 17.91 -2.19 22.60
N ASP A 188 18.66 -2.86 23.46
CA ASP A 188 19.28 -2.36 24.69
C ASP A 188 20.72 -1.84 24.46
N THR A 189 21.21 -1.80 23.24
CA THR A 189 22.53 -1.29 22.90
C THR A 189 22.67 0.19 23.30
N GLY A 190 23.74 0.50 24.07
CA GLY A 190 24.02 1.85 24.57
C GLY A 190 23.11 2.33 25.70
N VAL A 191 22.39 1.39 26.34
CA VAL A 191 21.49 1.66 27.47
C VAL A 191 22.03 0.98 28.73
N SER A 192 21.78 1.55 29.88
CA SER A 192 22.19 0.95 31.17
C SER A 192 21.28 1.37 32.33
N GLY A 193 21.37 0.64 33.44
CA GLY A 193 20.79 1.00 34.73
C GLY A 193 19.28 1.24 34.68
N LYS A 194 18.85 2.41 35.15
CA LYS A 194 17.44 2.77 35.30
C LYS A 194 16.68 2.83 33.96
N ILE A 195 17.37 3.14 32.85
CA ILE A 195 16.73 3.19 31.54
C ILE A 195 16.41 1.79 31.07
N ALA A 196 17.34 0.83 31.20
CA ALA A 196 17.11 -0.58 30.89
C ALA A 196 15.92 -1.16 31.67
N GLN A 197 15.83 -0.84 32.97
CA GLN A 197 14.70 -1.27 33.79
C GLN A 197 13.36 -0.71 33.28
N LYS A 198 13.32 0.57 32.86
CA LYS A 198 12.10 1.17 32.29
C LYS A 198 11.73 0.54 30.95
N MET A 199 12.71 0.21 30.11
CA MET A 199 12.47 -0.52 28.86
C MET A 199 11.86 -1.89 29.14
N ALA A 200 12.41 -2.62 30.13
CA ALA A 200 11.91 -3.93 30.53
C ALA A 200 10.47 -3.87 31.04
N LEU A 201 10.10 -2.84 31.81
CA LEU A 201 8.71 -2.63 32.27
C LEU A 201 7.75 -2.39 31.11
N ILE A 202 8.16 -1.62 30.10
CA ILE A 202 7.35 -1.43 28.88
C ILE A 202 7.14 -2.74 28.13
N MET A 203 8.17 -3.56 28.00
CA MET A 203 8.08 -4.88 27.37
C MET A 203 7.16 -5.83 28.16
N GLN A 204 7.26 -5.81 29.50
CA GLN A 204 6.41 -6.59 30.38
C GLN A 204 4.94 -6.17 30.24
N GLU A 205 4.64 -4.86 30.24
CA GLU A 205 3.29 -4.33 30.01
C GLU A 205 2.71 -4.78 28.66
N MET A 206 3.57 -4.83 27.63
CA MET A 206 3.15 -5.34 26.31
C MET A 206 2.81 -6.84 26.37
N GLY A 207 3.54 -7.63 27.17
CA GLY A 207 3.30 -9.06 27.38
C GLY A 207 2.02 -9.34 28.16
N ASP A 208 1.73 -8.54 29.19
CA ASP A 208 0.53 -8.68 30.04
C ASP A 208 -0.79 -8.51 29.24
N ASN A 209 -0.74 -7.85 28.07
CA ASN A 209 -1.88 -7.65 27.18
C ASN A 209 -2.16 -8.84 26.23
N ASN A 210 -1.92 -10.06 26.69
CA ASN A 210 -2.13 -11.33 25.97
C ASN A 210 -1.29 -11.42 24.68
N ARG A 211 -0.03 -11.03 24.76
CA ARG A 211 0.94 -11.08 23.68
C ARG A 211 2.21 -11.79 24.13
N GLN A 212 2.89 -12.40 23.17
CA GLN A 212 4.23 -12.90 23.38
C GLN A 212 5.23 -11.79 23.07
N VAL A 213 6.08 -11.45 24.04
CA VAL A 213 7.22 -10.55 23.83
C VAL A 213 8.50 -11.35 24.05
N ILE A 214 9.33 -11.42 23.03
CA ILE A 214 10.64 -12.06 23.04
C ILE A 214 11.69 -10.97 22.98
N SER A 215 12.60 -10.92 23.97
CA SER A 215 13.72 -9.98 23.97
C SER A 215 15.05 -10.73 24.00
N ILE A 216 15.91 -10.45 23.04
CA ILE A 216 17.31 -10.88 23.04
C ILE A 216 18.10 -9.75 23.67
N THR A 217 18.74 -10.03 24.80
CA THR A 217 19.36 -8.99 25.64
C THR A 217 20.63 -9.50 26.33
N HIS A 218 21.53 -8.57 26.56
CA HIS A 218 22.72 -8.79 27.42
C HIS A 218 22.60 -8.04 28.76
N LEU A 219 21.49 -7.34 29.01
CA LEU A 219 21.29 -6.57 30.24
C LEU A 219 20.51 -7.33 31.28
N PRO A 220 21.05 -7.49 32.50
CA PRO A 220 20.42 -8.22 33.60
C PRO A 220 19.06 -7.63 34.01
N GLN A 221 18.89 -6.29 33.87
CA GLN A 221 17.66 -5.59 34.21
C GLN A 221 16.49 -6.02 33.27
N ILE A 222 16.79 -6.32 32.00
CA ILE A 222 15.79 -6.80 31.05
C ILE A 222 15.53 -8.29 31.23
N ALA A 223 16.58 -9.08 31.33
CA ALA A 223 16.48 -10.53 31.53
C ALA A 223 15.72 -10.91 32.81
N ALA A 224 15.88 -10.14 33.90
CA ALA A 224 15.23 -10.40 35.18
C ALA A 224 13.70 -10.22 35.13
N LEU A 225 13.17 -9.25 34.32
CA LEU A 225 11.75 -8.96 34.23
C LEU A 225 10.97 -9.90 33.32
N GLY A 226 11.64 -10.74 32.52
CA GLY A 226 10.99 -11.77 31.71
C GLY A 226 10.29 -12.83 32.55
N SER A 227 9.12 -13.30 32.14
CA SER A 227 8.41 -14.43 32.78
C SER A 227 9.18 -15.74 32.62
N SER A 228 9.72 -16.00 31.44
CA SER A 228 10.62 -17.11 31.13
C SER A 228 11.98 -16.58 30.71
N HIS A 229 13.05 -17.33 31.04
CA HIS A 229 14.41 -16.95 30.67
C HIS A 229 15.09 -18.12 29.96
N TYR A 230 15.52 -17.88 28.74
CA TYR A 230 16.27 -18.81 27.92
C TYR A 230 17.71 -18.33 27.80
N LYS A 231 18.67 -19.24 28.09
CA LYS A 231 20.10 -18.99 27.89
C LYS A 231 20.55 -19.61 26.58
N VAL A 232 21.29 -18.83 25.79
CA VAL A 232 21.96 -19.29 24.58
C VAL A 232 23.43 -19.49 24.88
N GLU A 233 23.90 -20.71 24.69
CA GLU A 233 25.30 -21.11 24.90
C GLU A 233 25.89 -21.56 23.57
N LYS A 234 27.14 -21.16 23.30
CA LYS A 234 27.90 -21.63 22.14
C LYS A 234 28.92 -22.66 22.60
N GLU A 235 28.90 -23.80 21.96
CA GLU A 235 29.84 -24.89 22.17
C GLU A 235 30.70 -25.03 20.92
N GLU A 236 32.02 -24.97 21.10
CA GLU A 236 32.96 -25.26 20.00
C GLU A 236 33.14 -26.76 19.90
N THR A 237 32.81 -27.32 18.75
CA THR A 237 32.99 -28.71 18.44
C THR A 237 34.02 -28.91 17.34
N THR A 238 34.53 -30.11 17.15
CA THR A 238 35.45 -30.41 16.01
C THR A 238 34.85 -30.17 14.64
N GLU A 239 33.50 -30.07 14.54
CA GLU A 239 32.75 -29.82 13.30
C GLU A 239 32.32 -28.35 13.15
N GLY A 240 32.65 -27.47 14.10
CA GLY A 240 32.27 -26.06 14.16
C GLY A 240 31.54 -25.66 15.42
N THR A 241 31.08 -24.40 15.49
CA THR A 241 30.35 -23.87 16.65
C THR A 241 28.88 -24.27 16.59
N ARG A 242 28.37 -24.90 17.64
CA ARG A 242 26.95 -25.21 17.84
C ARG A 242 26.37 -24.28 18.90
N SER A 243 25.16 -23.76 18.63
CA SER A 243 24.41 -22.97 19.62
C SER A 243 23.31 -23.82 20.24
N HIS A 244 23.25 -23.83 21.56
CA HIS A 244 22.21 -24.49 22.34
C HIS A 244 21.37 -23.45 23.06
N MET A 245 20.05 -23.63 23.07
CA MET A 245 19.13 -22.79 23.83
C MET A 245 18.41 -23.67 24.87
N ARG A 246 18.43 -23.23 26.13
CA ARG A 246 17.72 -23.93 27.20
C ARG A 246 16.97 -22.97 28.10
N GLU A 247 15.82 -23.40 28.60
CA GLU A 247 15.06 -22.66 29.60
C GLU A 247 15.72 -22.82 30.97
N LEU A 248 15.80 -21.72 31.72
CA LEU A 248 16.40 -21.70 33.05
C LEU A 248 15.35 -21.90 34.15
N THR A 249 15.66 -22.76 35.15
CA THR A 249 14.89 -22.81 36.38
C THR A 249 15.09 -21.54 37.22
N GLN A 250 14.26 -21.30 38.24
CA GLN A 250 14.37 -20.11 39.09
C GLN A 250 15.75 -19.96 39.75
N GLU A 251 16.35 -21.07 40.23
CA GLU A 251 17.70 -21.04 40.81
C GLU A 251 18.76 -20.72 39.75
N GLN A 252 18.64 -21.32 38.57
CA GLN A 252 19.54 -21.03 37.46
C GLN A 252 19.41 -19.58 36.98
N ARG A 253 18.21 -19.01 37.00
CA ARG A 253 17.98 -17.57 36.68
C ARG A 253 18.72 -16.66 37.67
N VAL A 254 18.68 -16.92 38.97
CA VAL A 254 19.43 -16.14 39.99
C VAL A 254 20.92 -16.15 39.66
N ASN A 255 21.48 -17.33 39.39
CA ASN A 255 22.89 -17.46 39.06
C ASN A 255 23.25 -16.75 37.73
N GLU A 256 22.43 -16.91 36.70
CA GLU A 256 22.66 -16.26 35.41
C GLU A 256 22.61 -14.74 35.51
N ILE A 257 21.60 -14.18 36.20
CA ILE A 257 21.49 -12.74 36.42
C ILE A 257 22.67 -12.24 37.28
N ALA A 258 23.11 -12.98 38.27
CA ALA A 258 24.29 -12.66 39.09
C ALA A 258 25.57 -12.64 38.21
N GLN A 259 25.72 -13.60 37.31
CA GLN A 259 26.83 -13.67 36.36
C GLN A 259 26.79 -12.50 35.36
N MET A 260 25.60 -12.12 34.86
CA MET A 260 25.44 -10.92 34.01
C MET A 260 25.80 -9.62 34.73
N LEU A 261 25.63 -9.56 36.07
CA LEU A 261 25.98 -8.38 36.89
C LEU A 261 27.46 -8.26 37.20
N SER A 262 28.13 -9.41 37.50
CA SER A 262 29.50 -9.43 38.04
C SER A 262 30.56 -9.98 37.08
N GLY A 263 30.16 -10.56 35.96
CA GLY A 263 31.03 -11.33 35.07
C GLY A 263 31.28 -12.76 35.60
N ALA A 264 32.49 -13.30 35.39
CA ALA A 264 32.80 -14.70 35.67
C ALA A 264 32.74 -15.05 37.16
N ASP A 265 33.13 -14.13 38.04
CA ASP A 265 33.21 -14.35 39.49
C ASP A 265 31.92 -13.88 40.17
N VAL A 266 31.07 -14.85 40.53
CA VAL A 266 29.78 -14.57 41.18
C VAL A 266 29.99 -14.39 42.68
N SER A 267 29.87 -13.16 43.19
CA SER A 267 29.93 -12.86 44.63
C SER A 267 28.56 -12.99 45.30
N ASP A 268 28.55 -13.10 46.61
CA ASP A 268 27.30 -13.12 47.41
C ASP A 268 26.49 -11.82 47.22
N ALA A 269 27.18 -10.68 47.04
CA ALA A 269 26.54 -9.41 46.72
C ALA A 269 25.85 -9.43 45.36
N ALA A 270 26.44 -10.06 44.34
CA ALA A 270 25.84 -10.23 43.04
C ALA A 270 24.62 -11.15 43.09
N LEU A 271 24.65 -12.22 43.88
CA LEU A 271 23.50 -13.08 44.10
C LEU A 271 22.35 -12.34 44.79
N GLN A 272 22.66 -11.51 45.79
CA GLN A 272 21.66 -10.70 46.48
C GLN A 272 21.01 -9.69 45.51
N ASN A 273 21.80 -8.96 44.72
CA ASN A 273 21.31 -8.03 43.72
C ASN A 273 20.46 -8.73 42.64
N ALA A 274 20.86 -9.92 42.21
CA ALA A 274 20.09 -10.73 41.26
C ALA A 274 18.70 -11.10 41.80
N ARG A 275 18.62 -11.52 43.09
CA ARG A 275 17.35 -11.80 43.77
C ARG A 275 16.46 -10.58 43.85
N GLU A 276 17.02 -9.42 44.20
CA GLU A 276 16.28 -8.14 44.25
C GLU A 276 15.71 -7.75 42.86
N LEU A 277 16.48 -7.91 41.78
CA LEU A 277 15.99 -7.66 40.42
C LEU A 277 14.86 -8.62 40.02
N LEU A 278 14.98 -9.90 40.38
CA LEU A 278 13.93 -10.91 40.11
C LEU A 278 12.67 -10.70 40.95
N ASP A 279 12.79 -10.19 42.19
CA ASP A 279 11.64 -9.85 43.02
C ASP A 279 10.85 -8.62 42.54
N LEU A 280 11.51 -7.71 41.85
CA LEU A 280 10.83 -6.60 41.16
C LEU A 280 9.84 -7.10 40.08
N SER A 281 10.10 -8.27 39.47
CA SER A 281 9.21 -8.89 38.49
C SER A 281 7.92 -9.45 39.11
N LYS A 282 7.92 -9.75 40.41
CA LYS A 282 6.80 -10.37 41.16
C LYS A 282 5.90 -9.36 41.88
N LYS A 283 6.31 -8.06 41.94
CA LYS A 283 5.57 -7.02 42.67
C LYS A 283 4.54 -6.31 41.75
N LYS A 284 3.72 -7.07 41.05
CA LYS A 284 2.49 -6.57 40.40
C LYS A 284 1.26 -7.19 41.03
#